data_497c6bdb0d263636c718dcd4a347cb0b
#
_entry.id   497c6bdb0d263636c718dcd4a347cb0b
#
_cell.length_a   1.000
_cell.length_b   1.000
_cell.length_c   1.000
_cell.angle_alpha   90.00
_cell.angle_beta   90.00
_cell.angle_gamma   90.00
#
_symmetry.space_group_name_H-M   'P 1'
#
loop_
_entity.id
_entity.type
_entity.pdbx_description
1 polymer ?
#
loop_
_entity_poly.entity_id
_entity_poly.type
_entity_poly.pdbx_seq_one_letter_code
_entity_poly.pdbx_strand_id
1 'polypeptide(L)'
;MRYQITSDSTCDLSPELLQRYNIRLLPLYVNMDGKTLRDGLDVRPDDIYAHVSAGGGLPKTAAVNLADYVRMFTELSAQNDFVIHICISLDFSCCYQNARLAAADFDNVYVVDSRNLSTGHGLVVLEAERMARAGMAPDEIVAALQELTGRVEASFILDRLDYMKMGGRCSAVTLLGANLLKLRPCIEVKDGKMGVGKKYRGSFEKCLVQYITDKIGARSDLELRRVFITHSGLPEETVQKAVETVQKLQPFDEICVTRAGCTVSSHCGPGTIGVLYIRKAEA
;
A
#
# COMPACT_ATOMS: atom_id res chain seq x y z
N MET A 1 7.90 -22.02 -16.65
CA MET A 1 7.31 -22.37 -15.33
C MET A 1 5.96 -21.68 -15.20
N ARG A 2 4.94 -22.39 -14.71
CA ARG A 2 3.66 -21.78 -14.35
C ARG A 2 3.80 -21.17 -12.96
N TYR A 3 3.36 -19.96 -12.78
CA TYR A 3 3.45 -19.27 -11.50
C TYR A 3 2.20 -18.46 -11.21
N GLN A 4 1.98 -18.17 -9.94
CA GLN A 4 0.97 -17.22 -9.50
C GLN A 4 1.58 -16.24 -8.49
N ILE A 5 1.46 -14.96 -8.79
CA ILE A 5 1.73 -13.90 -7.82
C ILE A 5 0.41 -13.54 -7.14
N THR A 6 0.46 -13.47 -5.82
CA THR A 6 -0.70 -13.14 -4.98
C THR A 6 -0.34 -12.05 -3.99
N SER A 7 -1.33 -11.33 -3.51
CA SER A 7 -1.15 -10.30 -2.50
C SER A 7 -2.36 -10.23 -1.59
N ASP A 8 -2.21 -9.61 -0.44
CA ASP A 8 -3.38 -9.15 0.31
C ASP A 8 -3.94 -7.84 -0.29
N SER A 9 -5.18 -7.47 0.08
CA SER A 9 -5.90 -6.34 -0.53
C SER A 9 -5.25 -4.99 -0.30
N THR A 10 -4.32 -4.89 0.66
CA THR A 10 -3.66 -3.62 1.00
C THR A 10 -2.61 -3.16 0.00
N CYS A 11 -2.38 -3.90 -1.09
CA CYS A 11 -1.49 -3.45 -2.17
C CYS A 11 -2.06 -2.28 -2.98
N ASP A 12 -3.36 -2.00 -2.85
CA ASP A 12 -4.09 -0.89 -3.48
C ASP A 12 -3.88 -0.77 -5.01
N LEU A 13 -3.53 -1.88 -5.66
CA LEU A 13 -3.45 -1.93 -7.12
C LEU A 13 -4.84 -1.82 -7.72
N SER A 14 -4.97 -1.06 -8.80
CA SER A 14 -6.24 -0.91 -9.48
C SER A 14 -6.70 -2.24 -10.12
N PRO A 15 -8.03 -2.43 -10.34
CA PRO A 15 -8.55 -3.62 -11.00
C PRO A 15 -7.88 -3.90 -12.35
N GLU A 16 -7.56 -2.84 -13.11
CA GLU A 16 -6.89 -2.95 -14.41
C GLU A 16 -5.46 -3.50 -14.27
N LEU A 17 -4.71 -3.06 -13.24
CA LEU A 17 -3.37 -3.57 -12.96
C LEU A 17 -3.43 -5.02 -12.48
N LEU A 18 -4.37 -5.35 -11.60
CA LEU A 18 -4.58 -6.73 -11.11
C LEU A 18 -4.88 -7.67 -12.27
N GLN A 19 -5.78 -7.28 -13.17
CA GLN A 19 -6.13 -8.05 -14.35
C GLN A 19 -4.96 -8.15 -15.35
N ARG A 20 -4.29 -7.03 -15.66
CA ARG A 20 -3.17 -6.94 -16.61
C ARG A 20 -2.02 -7.87 -16.22
N TYR A 21 -1.74 -7.98 -14.93
CA TYR A 21 -0.63 -8.73 -14.38
C TYR A 21 -1.04 -10.05 -13.73
N ASN A 22 -2.30 -10.45 -13.87
CA ASN A 22 -2.86 -11.67 -13.28
C ASN A 22 -2.53 -11.82 -11.79
N ILE A 23 -2.66 -10.73 -11.02
CA ILE A 23 -2.44 -10.74 -9.58
C ILE A 23 -3.74 -11.17 -8.88
N ARG A 24 -3.66 -12.17 -8.03
CA ARG A 24 -4.80 -12.62 -7.23
C ARG A 24 -4.73 -12.04 -5.82
N LEU A 25 -5.82 -11.42 -5.37
CA LEU A 25 -5.91 -10.82 -4.04
C LEU A 25 -6.59 -11.74 -3.02
N LEU A 26 -6.12 -11.64 -1.78
CA LEU A 26 -6.80 -12.15 -0.61
C LEU A 26 -7.21 -10.96 0.27
N PRO A 27 -8.52 -10.72 0.47
CA PRO A 27 -9.01 -9.52 1.14
C PRO A 27 -8.76 -9.58 2.65
N LEU A 28 -8.31 -8.46 3.22
CA LEU A 28 -8.39 -8.23 4.66
C LEU A 28 -9.87 -8.05 5.07
N TYR A 29 -10.09 -7.94 6.36
CA TYR A 29 -11.43 -7.75 6.89
C TYR A 29 -11.60 -6.36 7.52
N VAL A 30 -12.81 -5.84 7.37
CA VAL A 30 -13.29 -4.59 7.98
C VAL A 30 -14.48 -4.93 8.87
N ASN A 31 -14.35 -4.68 10.18
CA ASN A 31 -15.43 -4.88 11.15
C ASN A 31 -16.17 -3.56 11.35
N MET A 32 -17.42 -3.52 10.92
CA MET A 32 -18.30 -2.36 10.95
C MET A 32 -19.72 -2.79 11.34
N ASP A 33 -20.31 -2.15 12.33
CA ASP A 33 -21.67 -2.44 12.83
C ASP A 33 -21.90 -3.92 13.19
N GLY A 34 -20.94 -4.55 13.83
CA GLY A 34 -21.01 -5.96 14.23
C GLY A 34 -20.90 -6.96 13.07
N LYS A 35 -20.63 -6.49 11.85
CA LYS A 35 -20.40 -7.32 10.66
C LYS A 35 -18.92 -7.37 10.32
N THR A 36 -18.46 -8.53 9.86
CA THR A 36 -17.12 -8.71 9.28
C THR A 36 -17.24 -8.72 7.76
N LEU A 37 -16.69 -7.72 7.11
CA LEU A 37 -16.79 -7.45 5.68
C LEU A 37 -15.42 -7.60 5.01
N ARG A 38 -15.39 -8.14 3.80
CA ARG A 38 -14.15 -8.30 3.03
C ARG A 38 -13.82 -7.01 2.29
N ASP A 39 -12.59 -6.51 2.47
CA ASP A 39 -12.07 -5.30 1.85
C ASP A 39 -12.17 -5.36 0.32
N GLY A 40 -12.82 -4.38 -0.27
CA GLY A 40 -13.02 -4.25 -1.72
C GLY A 40 -14.07 -5.19 -2.34
N LEU A 41 -14.60 -6.16 -1.57
CA LEU A 41 -15.64 -7.10 -2.03
C LEU A 41 -17.01 -6.77 -1.41
N ASP A 42 -17.07 -6.70 -0.08
CA ASP A 42 -18.33 -6.51 0.66
C ASP A 42 -18.49 -5.05 1.11
N VAL A 43 -17.43 -4.27 1.10
CA VAL A 43 -17.37 -2.87 1.53
C VAL A 43 -16.41 -2.07 0.68
N ARG A 44 -16.70 -0.80 0.44
CA ARG A 44 -15.87 0.16 -0.29
C ARG A 44 -15.46 1.32 0.62
N PRO A 45 -14.38 2.04 0.31
CA PRO A 45 -13.93 3.18 1.12
C PRO A 45 -15.00 4.25 1.35
N ASP A 46 -15.87 4.50 0.36
CA ASP A 46 -16.96 5.47 0.51
C ASP A 46 -18.02 5.03 1.52
N ASP A 47 -18.28 3.73 1.66
CA ASP A 47 -19.20 3.20 2.67
C ASP A 47 -18.67 3.48 4.09
N ILE A 48 -17.34 3.34 4.28
CA ILE A 48 -16.68 3.66 5.55
C ILE A 48 -16.82 5.15 5.87
N TYR A 49 -16.56 6.00 4.89
CA TYR A 49 -16.66 7.45 5.09
C TYR A 49 -18.09 7.92 5.34
N ALA A 50 -19.05 7.35 4.63
CA ALA A 50 -20.48 7.62 4.85
C ALA A 50 -20.92 7.18 6.26
N HIS A 51 -20.52 5.97 6.70
CA HIS A 51 -20.80 5.45 8.03
C HIS A 51 -20.26 6.37 9.14
N VAL A 52 -18.98 6.76 9.07
CA VAL A 52 -18.36 7.65 10.06
C VAL A 52 -18.99 9.06 10.03
N SER A 53 -19.32 9.57 8.84
CA SER A 53 -19.98 10.88 8.69
C SER A 53 -21.39 10.90 9.25
N ALA A 54 -22.09 9.76 9.25
CA ALA A 54 -23.41 9.59 9.87
C ALA A 54 -23.34 9.42 11.41
N GLY A 55 -22.17 9.50 12.00
CA GLY A 55 -21.96 9.35 13.45
C GLY A 55 -21.61 7.93 13.91
N GLY A 56 -21.40 7.02 12.97
CA GLY A 56 -20.90 5.68 13.27
C GLY A 56 -19.46 5.68 13.78
N GLY A 57 -19.07 4.63 14.49
CA GLY A 57 -17.71 4.46 14.98
C GLY A 57 -16.73 4.17 13.84
N LEU A 58 -15.44 4.50 14.03
CA LEU A 58 -14.41 4.12 13.06
C LEU A 58 -14.33 2.59 12.95
N PRO A 59 -14.46 2.00 11.75
CA PRO A 59 -14.33 0.57 11.54
C PRO A 59 -12.95 0.05 11.99
N LYS A 60 -12.92 -1.20 12.46
CA LYS A 60 -11.68 -1.89 12.82
C LYS A 60 -11.29 -2.85 11.73
N THR A 61 -10.03 -2.80 11.32
CA THR A 61 -9.50 -3.75 10.34
C THR A 61 -8.94 -5.01 11.02
N ALA A 62 -9.02 -6.14 10.34
CA ALA A 62 -8.44 -7.39 10.80
C ALA A 62 -7.64 -8.06 9.66
N ALA A 63 -6.57 -8.74 10.05
CA ALA A 63 -5.73 -9.51 9.13
C ALA A 63 -6.51 -10.66 8.49
N VAL A 64 -6.06 -11.11 7.33
CA VAL A 64 -6.50 -12.37 6.75
C VAL A 64 -6.21 -13.51 7.73
N ASN A 65 -7.18 -14.38 7.92
CA ASN A 65 -7.05 -15.52 8.85
C ASN A 65 -6.30 -16.70 8.20
N LEU A 66 -5.82 -17.61 9.04
CA LEU A 66 -5.05 -18.77 8.59
C LEU A 66 -5.82 -19.66 7.60
N ALA A 67 -7.11 -19.90 7.85
CA ALA A 67 -7.92 -20.78 6.99
C ALA A 67 -8.07 -20.24 5.56
N ASP A 68 -8.18 -18.94 5.40
CA ASP A 68 -8.26 -18.32 4.07
C ASP A 68 -6.95 -18.44 3.31
N TYR A 69 -5.81 -18.30 3.98
CA TYR A 69 -4.49 -18.55 3.39
C TYR A 69 -4.33 -20.02 2.98
N VAL A 70 -4.63 -20.96 3.88
CA VAL A 70 -4.54 -22.40 3.58
C VAL A 70 -5.40 -22.75 2.37
N ARG A 71 -6.65 -22.26 2.31
CA ARG A 71 -7.54 -22.51 1.18
C ARG A 71 -6.94 -22.00 -0.14
N MET A 72 -6.45 -20.76 -0.16
CA MET A 72 -5.85 -20.16 -1.35
C MET A 72 -4.58 -20.91 -1.78
N PHE A 73 -3.69 -21.21 -0.83
CA PHE A 73 -2.44 -21.89 -1.12
C PHE A 73 -2.66 -23.32 -1.60
N THR A 74 -3.62 -24.06 -1.01
CA THR A 74 -4.00 -25.40 -1.49
C THR A 74 -4.46 -25.37 -2.94
N GLU A 75 -5.32 -24.41 -3.31
CA GLU A 75 -5.79 -24.27 -4.69
C GLU A 75 -4.64 -23.93 -5.66
N LEU A 76 -3.82 -22.95 -5.30
CA LEU A 76 -2.83 -22.38 -6.22
C LEU A 76 -1.56 -23.23 -6.33
N SER A 77 -1.11 -23.87 -5.24
CA SER A 77 0.07 -24.73 -5.25
C SER A 77 -0.12 -25.96 -6.14
N ALA A 78 -1.36 -26.48 -6.20
CA ALA A 78 -1.69 -27.62 -7.06
C ALA A 78 -1.70 -27.27 -8.56
N GLN A 79 -1.83 -26.01 -8.93
CA GLN A 79 -1.98 -25.55 -10.30
C GLN A 79 -0.72 -24.92 -10.88
N ASN A 80 0.24 -24.53 -10.03
CA ASN A 80 1.42 -23.77 -10.39
C ASN A 80 2.69 -24.47 -9.93
N ASP A 81 3.78 -24.23 -10.64
CA ASP A 81 5.10 -24.72 -10.26
C ASP A 81 5.60 -23.95 -9.01
N PHE A 82 5.19 -22.68 -8.85
CA PHE A 82 5.38 -21.93 -7.62
C PHE A 82 4.32 -20.81 -7.44
N VAL A 83 4.13 -20.40 -6.18
CA VAL A 83 3.29 -19.27 -5.76
C VAL A 83 4.13 -18.32 -4.91
N ILE A 84 4.10 -17.03 -5.20
CA ILE A 84 4.70 -16.01 -4.34
C ILE A 84 3.59 -15.12 -3.81
N HIS A 85 3.44 -15.09 -2.49
CA HIS A 85 2.50 -14.22 -1.79
C HIS A 85 3.22 -13.06 -1.13
N ILE A 86 2.84 -11.83 -1.46
CA ILE A 86 3.40 -10.62 -0.88
C ILE A 86 2.39 -10.03 0.10
N CYS A 87 2.85 -9.76 1.33
CA CYS A 87 2.04 -9.23 2.42
C CYS A 87 2.36 -7.77 2.70
N ILE A 88 1.37 -7.05 3.25
CA ILE A 88 1.62 -5.79 3.95
C ILE A 88 2.67 -5.99 5.04
N SER A 89 3.42 -4.92 5.38
CA SER A 89 4.44 -4.98 6.41
C SER A 89 3.96 -5.66 7.70
N LEU A 90 4.79 -6.53 8.22
CA LEU A 90 4.57 -7.25 9.49
C LEU A 90 4.38 -6.31 10.71
N ASP A 91 4.88 -5.07 10.62
CA ASP A 91 4.70 -4.05 11.64
C ASP A 91 3.27 -3.43 11.64
N PHE A 92 2.48 -3.63 10.58
CA PHE A 92 1.12 -3.09 10.46
C PHE A 92 0.02 -4.13 10.69
N SER A 93 0.31 -5.41 10.37
CA SER A 93 -0.68 -6.49 10.40
C SER A 93 -0.05 -7.85 10.64
N CYS A 94 -0.82 -8.78 11.21
CA CYS A 94 -0.41 -10.19 11.34
C CYS A 94 -0.53 -11.00 10.03
N CYS A 95 -0.82 -10.35 8.87
CA CYS A 95 -0.95 -11.04 7.59
C CYS A 95 0.28 -11.88 7.26
N TYR A 96 1.47 -11.31 7.41
CA TYR A 96 2.72 -12.02 7.12
C TYR A 96 2.92 -13.25 7.99
N GLN A 97 2.68 -13.16 9.31
CA GLN A 97 2.79 -14.30 10.22
C GLN A 97 1.79 -15.41 9.86
N ASN A 98 0.52 -15.02 9.59
CA ASN A 98 -0.53 -15.97 9.21
C ASN A 98 -0.22 -16.64 7.87
N ALA A 99 0.22 -15.87 6.87
CA ALA A 99 0.61 -16.39 5.57
C ALA A 99 1.80 -17.36 5.67
N ARG A 100 2.83 -17.02 6.45
CA ARG A 100 3.98 -17.91 6.68
C ARG A 100 3.61 -19.21 7.37
N LEU A 101 2.73 -19.12 8.36
CA LEU A 101 2.23 -20.33 9.04
C LEU A 101 1.44 -21.21 8.08
N ALA A 102 0.58 -20.63 7.24
CA ALA A 102 -0.16 -21.36 6.23
C ALA A 102 0.74 -21.97 5.15
N ALA A 103 1.83 -21.30 4.77
CA ALA A 103 2.74 -21.74 3.73
C ALA A 103 3.67 -22.89 4.17
N ALA A 104 3.77 -23.15 5.47
CA ALA A 104 4.70 -24.16 6.01
C ALA A 104 4.43 -25.59 5.52
N ASP A 105 3.22 -25.87 5.07
CA ASP A 105 2.81 -27.19 4.55
C ASP A 105 2.96 -27.32 3.02
N PHE A 106 3.57 -26.31 2.34
CA PHE A 106 3.70 -26.27 0.87
C PHE A 106 5.15 -26.00 0.46
N ASP A 107 5.73 -26.89 -0.34
CA ASP A 107 7.11 -26.77 -0.81
C ASP A 107 7.30 -25.69 -1.89
N ASN A 108 6.21 -25.26 -2.55
CA ASN A 108 6.23 -24.31 -3.67
C ASN A 108 5.51 -22.99 -3.40
N VAL A 109 5.26 -22.66 -2.11
CA VAL A 109 4.64 -21.41 -1.70
C VAL A 109 5.63 -20.55 -0.93
N TYR A 110 5.91 -19.36 -1.43
CA TYR A 110 6.85 -18.39 -0.89
C TYR A 110 6.11 -17.18 -0.36
N VAL A 111 6.49 -16.69 0.83
CA VAL A 111 5.84 -15.53 1.45
C VAL A 111 6.86 -14.43 1.67
N VAL A 112 6.55 -13.24 1.19
CA VAL A 112 7.42 -12.05 1.27
C VAL A 112 6.73 -10.96 2.07
N ASP A 113 7.45 -10.38 3.05
CA ASP A 113 7.06 -9.13 3.70
C ASP A 113 7.46 -7.96 2.80
N SER A 114 6.50 -7.17 2.33
CA SER A 114 6.79 -5.99 1.52
C SER A 114 7.51 -4.89 2.31
N ARG A 115 7.51 -4.94 3.63
CA ARG A 115 7.94 -3.86 4.53
C ARG A 115 7.29 -2.51 4.20
N ASN A 116 6.13 -2.56 3.59
CA ASN A 116 5.43 -1.39 3.06
C ASN A 116 3.92 -1.56 3.18
N LEU A 117 3.16 -0.58 2.70
CA LEU A 117 1.70 -0.55 2.64
C LEU A 117 1.26 0.09 1.33
N SER A 118 -0.03 -0.03 1.02
CA SER A 118 -0.65 0.59 -0.14
C SER A 118 0.13 0.29 -1.43
N THR A 119 0.22 1.19 -2.37
CA THR A 119 0.96 0.95 -3.61
C THR A 119 2.48 0.88 -3.44
N GLY A 120 3.06 1.19 -2.27
CA GLY A 120 4.43 0.80 -1.95
C GLY A 120 4.57 -0.72 -1.84
N HIS A 121 3.62 -1.38 -1.20
CA HIS A 121 3.45 -2.83 -1.25
C HIS A 121 3.13 -3.29 -2.68
N GLY A 122 2.23 -2.58 -3.38
CA GLY A 122 1.89 -2.85 -4.79
C GLY A 122 3.09 -2.83 -5.74
N LEU A 123 4.08 -1.95 -5.52
CA LEU A 123 5.33 -1.93 -6.28
C LEU A 123 6.12 -3.23 -6.11
N VAL A 124 6.20 -3.76 -4.89
CA VAL A 124 6.87 -5.07 -4.63
C VAL A 124 6.13 -6.20 -5.34
N VAL A 125 4.79 -6.18 -5.33
CA VAL A 125 3.95 -7.17 -6.05
C VAL A 125 4.23 -7.14 -7.56
N LEU A 126 4.28 -5.95 -8.15
CA LEU A 126 4.53 -5.80 -9.59
C LEU A 126 5.96 -6.17 -9.99
N GLU A 127 6.94 -5.95 -9.11
CA GLU A 127 8.30 -6.40 -9.37
C GLU A 127 8.44 -7.93 -9.25
N ALA A 128 7.73 -8.56 -8.31
CA ALA A 128 7.66 -10.03 -8.24
C ALA A 128 7.12 -10.63 -9.55
N GLU A 129 6.06 -10.06 -10.07
CA GLU A 129 5.46 -10.48 -11.34
C GLU A 129 6.42 -10.27 -12.52
N ARG A 130 7.09 -9.13 -12.59
CA ARG A 130 8.07 -8.84 -13.62
C ARG A 130 9.22 -9.86 -13.63
N MET A 131 9.75 -10.21 -12.46
CA MET A 131 10.82 -11.20 -12.30
C MET A 131 10.35 -12.60 -12.69
N ALA A 132 9.17 -13.01 -12.23
CA ALA A 132 8.58 -14.31 -12.57
C ALA A 132 8.33 -14.43 -14.09
N ARG A 133 7.80 -13.39 -14.72
CA ARG A 133 7.61 -13.33 -16.18
C ARG A 133 8.91 -13.38 -16.94
N ALA A 134 10.00 -12.84 -16.38
CA ALA A 134 11.34 -12.95 -16.96
C ALA A 134 11.96 -14.35 -16.78
N GLY A 135 11.30 -15.29 -16.10
CA GLY A 135 11.74 -16.67 -15.92
C GLY A 135 12.70 -16.89 -14.77
N MET A 136 12.83 -15.94 -13.84
CA MET A 136 13.67 -16.11 -12.65
C MET A 136 13.14 -17.24 -11.76
N ALA A 137 14.02 -17.94 -11.07
CA ALA A 137 13.64 -18.96 -10.09
C ALA A 137 13.02 -18.33 -8.83
N PRO A 138 12.08 -19.00 -8.14
CA PRO A 138 11.36 -18.40 -7.03
C PRO A 138 12.27 -17.95 -5.87
N ASP A 139 13.32 -18.69 -5.55
CA ASP A 139 14.26 -18.30 -4.49
C ASP A 139 15.05 -17.04 -4.87
N GLU A 140 15.43 -16.90 -6.15
CA GLU A 140 16.09 -15.69 -6.66
C GLU A 140 15.15 -14.48 -6.62
N ILE A 141 13.85 -14.70 -6.95
CA ILE A 141 12.83 -13.64 -6.86
C ILE A 141 12.69 -13.19 -5.40
N VAL A 142 12.56 -14.13 -4.47
CA VAL A 142 12.41 -13.80 -3.03
C VAL A 142 13.61 -13.01 -2.53
N ALA A 143 14.83 -13.44 -2.85
CA ALA A 143 16.05 -12.73 -2.46
C ALA A 143 16.10 -11.30 -3.05
N ALA A 144 15.78 -11.16 -4.35
CA ALA A 144 15.75 -9.86 -5.02
C ALA A 144 14.66 -8.93 -4.44
N LEU A 145 13.50 -9.47 -4.07
CA LEU A 145 12.43 -8.69 -3.44
C LEU A 145 12.81 -8.23 -2.03
N GLN A 146 13.49 -9.05 -1.24
CA GLN A 146 13.98 -8.66 0.08
C GLN A 146 14.94 -7.46 0.00
N GLU A 147 15.80 -7.44 -1.00
CA GLU A 147 16.68 -6.31 -1.27
C GLU A 147 15.92 -5.08 -1.77
N LEU A 148 14.95 -5.29 -2.67
CA LEU A 148 14.10 -4.25 -3.23
C LEU A 148 13.31 -3.50 -2.16
N THR A 149 12.79 -4.19 -1.14
CA THR A 149 11.96 -3.56 -0.09
C THR A 149 12.65 -2.39 0.61
N GLY A 150 13.97 -2.43 0.74
CA GLY A 150 14.79 -1.32 1.28
C GLY A 150 14.88 -0.09 0.36
N ARG A 151 14.46 -0.23 -0.91
CA ARG A 151 14.49 0.84 -1.93
C ARG A 151 13.11 1.38 -2.28
N VAL A 152 12.05 0.77 -1.80
CA VAL A 152 10.69 1.28 -1.99
C VAL A 152 10.43 2.42 -1.02
N GLU A 153 10.21 3.60 -1.55
CA GLU A 153 9.82 4.77 -0.77
C GLU A 153 8.33 5.01 -0.87
N ALA A 154 7.68 4.97 0.27
CA ALA A 154 6.27 5.32 0.43
C ALA A 154 6.13 6.48 1.40
N SER A 155 5.41 7.50 0.96
CA SER A 155 5.06 8.63 1.82
C SER A 155 3.72 9.22 1.40
N PHE A 156 3.06 9.90 2.33
CA PHE A 156 1.77 10.54 2.06
C PHE A 156 1.53 11.71 3.01
N ILE A 157 0.72 12.67 2.58
CA ILE A 157 0.24 13.77 3.41
C ILE A 157 -1.22 13.56 3.76
N LEU A 158 -1.58 14.01 4.96
CA LEU A 158 -2.91 13.85 5.53
C LEU A 158 -3.62 15.19 5.59
N ASP A 159 -4.89 15.24 5.19
CA ASP A 159 -5.76 16.37 5.49
C ASP A 159 -6.28 16.32 6.93
N ARG A 160 -6.56 15.12 7.44
CA ARG A 160 -7.08 14.85 8.78
C ARG A 160 -6.21 13.85 9.51
N LEU A 161 -6.07 14.00 10.83
CA LEU A 161 -5.25 13.12 11.68
C LEU A 161 -6.05 12.20 12.60
N ASP A 162 -7.35 12.42 12.72
CA ASP A 162 -8.24 11.66 13.60
C ASP A 162 -8.26 10.16 13.26
N TYR A 163 -8.39 9.81 12.00
CA TYR A 163 -8.35 8.41 11.55
C TYR A 163 -7.00 7.75 11.90
N MET A 164 -5.90 8.41 11.59
CA MET A 164 -4.56 7.86 11.86
C MET A 164 -4.31 7.69 13.37
N LYS A 165 -4.78 8.64 14.20
CA LYS A 165 -4.68 8.55 15.66
C LYS A 165 -5.49 7.37 16.20
N MET A 166 -6.75 7.23 15.77
CA MET A 166 -7.63 6.14 16.20
C MET A 166 -7.19 4.78 15.65
N GLY A 167 -6.63 4.76 14.44
CA GLY A 167 -6.12 3.56 13.79
C GLY A 167 -4.91 2.93 14.48
N GLY A 168 -4.11 3.72 15.20
CA GLY A 168 -3.05 3.24 16.08
C GLY A 168 -1.83 2.60 15.40
N ARG A 169 -1.69 2.68 14.07
CA ARG A 169 -0.56 2.10 13.31
C ARG A 169 0.60 3.09 13.11
N CYS A 170 0.43 4.34 13.53
CA CYS A 170 1.51 5.33 13.53
C CYS A 170 1.57 6.03 14.90
N SER A 171 2.32 5.47 15.83
CA SER A 171 2.45 6.03 17.19
C SER A 171 3.00 7.46 17.19
N ALA A 172 3.87 7.81 16.24
CA ALA A 172 4.41 9.15 16.11
C ALA A 172 3.35 10.23 15.83
N VAL A 173 2.19 9.87 15.25
CA VAL A 173 1.07 10.81 15.02
C VAL A 173 0.36 11.17 16.32
N THR A 174 0.31 10.26 17.31
CA THR A 174 -0.30 10.54 18.60
C THR A 174 0.48 11.60 19.40
N LEU A 175 1.77 11.73 19.14
CA LEU A 175 2.64 12.74 19.76
C LEU A 175 2.48 14.14 19.14
N LEU A 176 1.84 14.24 17.96
CA LEU A 176 1.46 15.53 17.40
C LEU A 176 0.30 16.11 18.23
N GLY A 177 0.56 17.12 19.04
CA GLY A 177 -0.43 17.73 19.95
C GLY A 177 -1.73 18.19 19.25
N ALA A 178 -2.67 18.75 20.03
CA ALA A 178 -3.99 19.13 19.56
C ALA A 178 -4.01 20.37 18.60
N ASN A 179 -2.99 21.22 18.63
CA ASN A 179 -2.93 22.47 17.85
C ASN A 179 -2.34 22.25 16.44
N LEU A 180 -3.08 21.53 15.60
CA LEU A 180 -2.65 21.22 14.22
C LEU A 180 -3.39 22.03 13.14
N LEU A 181 -3.93 23.20 13.48
CA LEU A 181 -4.59 24.08 12.52
C LEU A 181 -3.66 24.35 11.31
N LYS A 182 -4.08 23.88 10.14
CA LYS A 182 -3.36 24.03 8.85
C LYS A 182 -1.99 23.31 8.78
N LEU A 183 -1.70 22.38 9.69
CA LEU A 183 -0.51 21.53 9.62
C LEU A 183 -0.84 20.23 8.86
N ARG A 184 -0.03 19.93 7.84
CA ARG A 184 -0.13 18.73 7.01
C ARG A 184 1.14 17.90 7.21
N PRO A 185 1.15 16.94 8.14
CA PRO A 185 2.32 16.09 8.31
C PRO A 185 2.45 15.12 7.13
N CYS A 186 3.68 14.96 6.67
CA CYS A 186 4.05 13.84 5.81
C CYS A 186 4.30 12.63 6.71
N ILE A 187 3.68 11.52 6.38
CA ILE A 187 4.00 10.22 6.95
C ILE A 187 4.91 9.50 5.97
N GLU A 188 5.96 8.89 6.48
CA GLU A 188 6.93 8.13 5.70
C GLU A 188 7.00 6.70 6.22
N VAL A 189 7.16 5.76 5.30
CA VAL A 189 7.46 4.36 5.65
C VAL A 189 8.96 4.15 5.55
N LYS A 190 9.56 3.75 6.64
CA LYS A 190 10.98 3.39 6.74
C LYS A 190 11.12 2.09 7.51
N ASP A 191 11.87 1.17 6.97
CA ASP A 191 12.11 -0.14 7.61
C ASP A 191 10.83 -0.87 8.04
N GLY A 192 9.78 -0.77 7.24
CA GLY A 192 8.48 -1.39 7.52
C GLY A 192 7.59 -0.62 8.48
N LYS A 193 8.02 0.53 9.01
CA LYS A 193 7.30 1.31 10.04
C LYS A 193 6.91 2.69 9.55
N MET A 194 5.77 3.19 10.03
CA MET A 194 5.36 4.57 9.77
C MET A 194 5.97 5.54 10.77
N GLY A 195 6.48 6.65 10.26
CA GLY A 195 7.00 7.77 11.03
C GLY A 195 6.51 9.11 10.51
N VAL A 196 6.60 10.16 11.34
CA VAL A 196 6.32 11.53 10.91
C VAL A 196 7.60 12.14 10.35
N GLY A 197 7.55 12.48 9.07
CA GLY A 197 8.60 13.23 8.38
C GLY A 197 8.37 14.74 8.45
N LYS A 198 8.57 15.40 7.30
CA LYS A 198 8.39 16.86 7.18
C LYS A 198 6.93 17.27 7.44
N LYS A 199 6.74 18.41 8.04
CA LYS A 199 5.43 19.01 8.32
C LYS A 199 5.23 20.22 7.42
N TYR A 200 4.18 20.20 6.60
CA TYR A 200 3.82 21.29 5.71
C TYR A 200 2.77 22.18 6.36
N ARG A 201 2.73 23.45 6.00
CA ARG A 201 1.77 24.42 6.55
C ARG A 201 1.19 25.28 5.45
N GLY A 202 -0.14 25.35 5.38
CA GLY A 202 -0.86 26.16 4.39
C GLY A 202 -2.12 25.47 3.87
N SER A 203 -2.59 25.91 2.70
CA SER A 203 -3.66 25.21 1.99
C SER A 203 -3.19 23.82 1.55
N PHE A 204 -4.12 22.87 1.44
CA PHE A 204 -3.79 21.50 1.06
C PHE A 204 -3.05 21.43 -0.27
N GLU A 205 -3.52 22.15 -1.28
CA GLU A 205 -2.91 22.16 -2.61
C GLU A 205 -1.46 22.69 -2.62
N LYS A 206 -1.18 23.78 -1.88
CA LYS A 206 0.20 24.27 -1.73
C LYS A 206 1.10 23.24 -1.05
N CYS A 207 0.59 22.62 0.02
CA CYS A 207 1.30 21.56 0.71
C CYS A 207 1.54 20.35 -0.19
N LEU A 208 0.57 19.97 -1.02
CA LEU A 208 0.67 18.86 -1.97
C LEU A 208 1.80 19.10 -2.98
N VAL A 209 1.81 20.24 -3.64
CA VAL A 209 2.86 20.59 -4.63
C VAL A 209 4.25 20.59 -3.96
N GLN A 210 4.36 21.21 -2.79
CA GLN A 210 5.62 21.27 -2.06
C GLN A 210 6.08 19.88 -1.60
N TYR A 211 5.16 19.03 -1.12
CA TYR A 211 5.42 17.65 -0.73
C TYR A 211 5.96 16.83 -1.91
N ILE A 212 5.29 16.86 -3.05
CA ILE A 212 5.75 16.13 -4.25
C ILE A 212 7.12 16.64 -4.69
N THR A 213 7.32 17.95 -4.70
CA THR A 213 8.62 18.57 -5.06
C THR A 213 9.72 18.12 -4.12
N ASP A 214 9.47 18.09 -2.81
CA ASP A 214 10.47 17.63 -1.83
C ASP A 214 10.79 16.13 -1.98
N LYS A 215 9.82 15.32 -2.44
CA LYS A 215 10.01 13.87 -2.55
C LYS A 215 10.72 13.44 -3.83
N ILE A 216 10.46 14.09 -4.95
CA ILE A 216 10.98 13.63 -6.24
C ILE A 216 11.70 14.72 -7.06
N GLY A 217 11.57 16.01 -6.70
CA GLY A 217 11.92 17.12 -7.60
C GLY A 217 13.39 17.20 -8.01
N ALA A 218 14.34 17.02 -7.10
CA ALA A 218 15.76 17.16 -7.38
C ALA A 218 16.52 15.83 -7.29
N ARG A 219 15.83 14.70 -7.51
CA ARG A 219 16.40 13.37 -7.33
C ARG A 219 16.86 12.75 -8.64
N SER A 220 18.04 12.16 -8.64
CA SER A 220 18.63 11.38 -9.75
C SER A 220 18.64 9.88 -9.50
N ASP A 221 18.33 9.47 -8.26
CA ASP A 221 18.33 8.09 -7.80
C ASP A 221 16.99 7.38 -7.94
N LEU A 222 16.02 7.98 -8.63
CA LEU A 222 14.72 7.37 -8.86
C LEU A 222 14.77 6.34 -9.99
N GLU A 223 14.13 5.21 -9.81
CA GLU A 223 13.78 4.31 -10.90
C GLU A 223 12.56 4.88 -11.64
N LEU A 224 12.75 5.24 -12.92
CA LEU A 224 11.76 6.02 -13.66
C LEU A 224 10.68 5.18 -14.36
N ARG A 225 10.70 3.87 -14.22
CA ARG A 225 9.70 3.00 -14.86
C ARG A 225 8.28 3.30 -14.38
N ARG A 226 8.09 3.52 -13.08
CA ARG A 226 6.76 3.72 -12.51
C ARG A 226 6.76 4.54 -11.24
N VAL A 227 5.74 5.39 -11.10
CA VAL A 227 5.39 6.06 -9.85
C VAL A 227 3.90 5.88 -9.61
N PHE A 228 3.53 5.69 -8.35
CA PHE A 228 2.13 5.70 -7.94
C PHE A 228 1.75 7.03 -7.27
N ILE A 229 0.57 7.51 -7.62
CA ILE A 229 -0.16 8.55 -6.90
C ILE A 229 -1.39 7.87 -6.32
N THR A 230 -1.37 7.60 -5.02
CA THR A 230 -2.46 6.90 -4.34
C THR A 230 -3.20 7.86 -3.42
N HIS A 231 -4.53 7.91 -3.55
CA HIS A 231 -5.36 8.82 -2.77
C HIS A 231 -6.55 8.13 -2.09
N SER A 232 -7.06 8.72 -1.02
CA SER A 232 -8.20 8.22 -0.25
C SER A 232 -9.43 9.14 -0.39
N GLY A 233 -9.92 9.32 -1.63
CA GLY A 233 -11.14 10.10 -1.88
C GLY A 233 -10.89 11.62 -1.94
N LEU A 234 -9.97 12.05 -2.79
CA LEU A 234 -9.78 13.46 -3.13
C LEU A 234 -10.59 13.85 -4.37
N PRO A 235 -10.92 15.16 -4.51
CA PRO A 235 -11.47 15.69 -5.75
C PRO A 235 -10.53 15.43 -6.93
N GLU A 236 -11.10 15.15 -8.10
CA GLU A 236 -10.34 14.84 -9.31
C GLU A 236 -9.35 15.95 -9.68
N GLU A 237 -9.74 17.21 -9.53
CA GLU A 237 -8.87 18.38 -9.75
C GLU A 237 -7.59 18.34 -8.88
N THR A 238 -7.72 17.94 -7.62
CA THR A 238 -6.57 17.80 -6.71
C THR A 238 -5.65 16.66 -7.13
N VAL A 239 -6.23 15.53 -7.56
CA VAL A 239 -5.48 14.38 -8.08
C VAL A 239 -4.75 14.75 -9.36
N GLN A 240 -5.44 15.42 -10.29
CA GLN A 240 -4.87 15.91 -11.54
C GLN A 240 -3.70 16.86 -11.29
N LYS A 241 -3.82 17.74 -10.29
CA LYS A 241 -2.72 18.62 -9.87
C LYS A 241 -1.48 17.86 -9.40
N ALA A 242 -1.68 16.74 -8.70
CA ALA A 242 -0.57 15.87 -8.31
C ALA A 242 0.10 15.24 -9.53
N VAL A 243 -0.68 14.72 -10.47
CA VAL A 243 -0.18 14.14 -11.74
C VAL A 243 0.66 15.15 -12.53
N GLU A 244 0.13 16.35 -12.76
CA GLU A 244 0.83 17.42 -13.46
C GLU A 244 2.13 17.83 -12.75
N THR A 245 2.12 17.81 -11.41
CA THR A 245 3.32 18.14 -10.63
C THR A 245 4.38 17.06 -10.81
N VAL A 246 4.02 15.79 -10.74
CA VAL A 246 4.94 14.67 -10.98
C VAL A 246 5.51 14.73 -12.41
N GLN A 247 4.67 14.92 -13.42
CA GLN A 247 5.07 15.01 -14.83
C GLN A 247 6.09 16.14 -15.09
N LYS A 248 5.93 17.26 -14.40
CA LYS A 248 6.87 18.41 -14.53
C LYS A 248 8.22 18.17 -13.87
N LEU A 249 8.27 17.32 -12.85
CA LEU A 249 9.46 17.12 -12.02
C LEU A 249 10.32 15.96 -12.51
N GLN A 250 9.71 14.88 -12.99
CA GLN A 250 10.42 13.65 -13.34
C GLN A 250 9.77 12.96 -14.55
N PRO A 251 10.57 12.43 -15.48
CA PRO A 251 10.07 11.76 -16.69
C PRO A 251 9.78 10.27 -16.42
N PHE A 252 8.84 9.98 -15.53
CA PHE A 252 8.41 8.60 -15.32
C PHE A 252 7.71 8.03 -16.56
N ASP A 253 8.05 6.79 -16.92
CA ASP A 253 7.44 6.08 -18.06
C ASP A 253 5.95 5.83 -17.79
N GLU A 254 5.57 5.54 -16.54
CA GLU A 254 4.19 5.26 -16.14
C GLU A 254 3.86 5.97 -14.83
N ILE A 255 2.81 6.81 -14.85
CA ILE A 255 2.23 7.42 -13.66
C ILE A 255 0.89 6.75 -13.40
N CYS A 256 0.82 5.93 -12.36
CA CYS A 256 -0.37 5.19 -11.98
C CYS A 256 -1.13 5.96 -10.89
N VAL A 257 -2.38 6.31 -11.16
CA VAL A 257 -3.29 6.85 -10.15
C VAL A 257 -4.15 5.73 -9.61
N THR A 258 -4.16 5.55 -8.28
CA THR A 258 -4.98 4.52 -7.64
C THR A 258 -5.71 5.09 -6.43
N ARG A 259 -6.77 4.39 -6.02
CA ARG A 259 -7.50 4.70 -4.81
C ARG A 259 -7.17 3.68 -3.72
N ALA A 260 -6.85 4.17 -2.52
CA ALA A 260 -6.61 3.33 -1.36
C ALA A 260 -7.84 2.49 -1.02
N GLY A 261 -7.64 1.20 -0.75
CA GLY A 261 -8.68 0.25 -0.33
C GLY A 261 -9.22 0.54 1.07
N CYS A 262 -10.17 -0.27 1.52
CA CYS A 262 -10.87 -0.03 2.79
C CYS A 262 -9.95 -0.10 4.00
N THR A 263 -9.02 -1.03 4.01
CA THR A 263 -8.06 -1.19 5.12
C THR A 263 -7.21 0.06 5.27
N VAL A 264 -6.58 0.53 4.20
CA VAL A 264 -5.75 1.75 4.24
C VAL A 264 -6.61 2.98 4.53
N SER A 265 -7.77 3.11 3.89
CA SER A 265 -8.72 4.21 4.09
C SER A 265 -9.24 4.33 5.53
N SER A 266 -9.45 3.20 6.22
CA SER A 266 -9.86 3.18 7.63
C SER A 266 -8.81 3.77 8.57
N HIS A 267 -7.54 3.72 8.19
CA HIS A 267 -6.43 4.26 8.99
C HIS A 267 -5.98 5.65 8.57
N CYS A 268 -6.05 5.97 7.27
CA CYS A 268 -5.57 7.25 6.75
C CYS A 268 -6.67 8.32 6.69
N GLY A 269 -7.94 7.92 6.58
CA GLY A 269 -9.07 8.81 6.42
C GLY A 269 -9.16 9.46 5.03
N PRO A 270 -10.26 10.17 4.76
CA PRO A 270 -10.44 10.91 3.51
C PRO A 270 -9.43 12.06 3.40
N GLY A 271 -9.10 12.44 2.17
CA GLY A 271 -8.20 13.57 1.92
C GLY A 271 -6.71 13.23 2.06
N THR A 272 -6.34 11.96 2.09
CA THR A 272 -4.93 11.52 2.06
C THR A 272 -4.47 11.33 0.63
N ILE A 273 -3.22 11.70 0.34
CA ILE A 273 -2.56 11.42 -0.94
C ILE A 273 -1.07 11.14 -0.72
N GLY A 274 -0.58 10.12 -1.43
CA GLY A 274 0.81 9.68 -1.39
C GLY A 274 1.45 9.61 -2.75
N VAL A 275 2.78 9.71 -2.77
CA VAL A 275 3.63 9.39 -3.93
C VAL A 275 4.58 8.28 -3.53
N LEU A 276 4.56 7.18 -4.29
CA LEU A 276 5.24 5.94 -3.95
C LEU A 276 6.04 5.47 -5.18
N TYR A 277 7.32 5.15 -4.97
CA TYR A 277 8.25 4.84 -6.04
C TYR A 277 9.41 3.98 -5.53
N ILE A 278 10.23 3.51 -6.46
CA ILE A 278 11.45 2.73 -6.16
C ILE A 278 12.69 3.61 -6.41
N ARG A 279 13.69 3.49 -5.54
CA ARG A 279 15.01 4.02 -5.78
C ARG A 279 15.84 3.04 -6.61
N LYS A 280 16.76 3.55 -7.42
CA LYS A 280 17.80 2.73 -8.07
C LYS A 280 18.62 1.97 -7.02
N ALA A 281 19.17 0.83 -7.39
CA ALA A 281 20.20 0.19 -6.58
C ALA A 281 21.40 1.14 -6.47
N GLU A 282 22.05 1.14 -5.32
CA GLU A 282 23.33 1.79 -5.17
C GLU A 282 24.36 1.05 -6.06
N ALA A 283 25.17 1.82 -6.81
CA ALA A 283 26.16 1.28 -7.72
C ALA A 283 27.35 0.66 -6.97
#